data_c7300a0f5f2b2f74663c4dade2c4fee7
#
_entry.id   c7300a0f5f2b2f74663c4dade2c4fee7
#
_cell.length_a   1.000
_cell.length_b   1.000
_cell.length_c   1.000
_cell.angle_alpha   90.00
_cell.angle_beta   90.00
_cell.angle_gamma   90.00
#
_symmetry.space_group_name_H-M   'P 1'
#
loop_
_entity.id
_entity.type
_entity.pdbx_description
1 polymer ?
#
loop_
_entity_poly.entity_id
_entity_poly.type
_entity_poly.pdbx_seq_one_letter_code
_entity_poly.pdbx_strand_id
1 'polypeptide(L)'
;MAQSPERTLDEVRVNSIRCRGVLFDLDGVLVDSTPAVARVWTLWARRHGFDPETVVREAHGKPSIATIRELLPNANHEAENKEVERREIEDTDGVIALPGALELLRAIPPEKWAIVTSCTRRLAEVRIGAAGLPNPKRMVTSNDTNNGKPDPEPYLKGAHLLGATGTECVVIEDAPAGIRAGKAAGAHVVALRTTAGDEELRESGADWIVNNCAELSVDPANNGEEYLLLRRRTK
;
A
#
# COMPACT_ATOMS: atom_id res chain seq x y z
N MET A 1 -2.65 -41.90 -13.96
CA MET A 1 -3.09 -40.95 -12.93
C MET A 1 -1.91 -40.65 -12.04
N ALA A 2 -1.25 -39.53 -12.23
CA ALA A 2 -0.15 -39.09 -11.38
C ALA A 2 -0.76 -38.42 -10.15
N GLN A 3 -0.50 -38.98 -8.96
CA GLN A 3 -0.85 -38.34 -7.70
C GLN A 3 0.03 -37.11 -7.52
N SER A 4 -0.59 -35.95 -7.34
CA SER A 4 0.12 -34.73 -6.90
C SER A 4 0.75 -35.00 -5.54
N PRO A 5 2.00 -34.62 -5.28
CA PRO A 5 2.64 -34.83 -3.99
C PRO A 5 1.87 -34.09 -2.91
N GLU A 6 1.47 -34.78 -1.84
CA GLU A 6 0.94 -34.18 -0.62
C GLU A 6 1.99 -33.23 -0.04
N ARG A 7 1.67 -31.94 0.06
CA ARG A 7 2.54 -30.94 0.71
C ARG A 7 2.62 -31.23 2.20
N THR A 8 3.82 -31.16 2.75
CA THR A 8 4.02 -31.31 4.21
C THR A 8 3.41 -30.15 4.98
N LEU A 9 3.01 -30.36 6.24
CA LEU A 9 2.41 -29.33 7.10
C LEU A 9 3.35 -28.12 7.31
N ASP A 10 4.67 -28.31 7.23
CA ASP A 10 5.66 -27.24 7.33
C ASP A 10 5.75 -26.41 6.03
N GLU A 11 5.63 -27.01 4.85
CA GLU A 11 5.55 -26.30 3.57
C GLU A 11 4.27 -25.47 3.46
N VAL A 12 3.16 -25.92 4.06
CA VAL A 12 1.91 -25.15 4.14
C VAL A 12 2.06 -23.92 5.02
N ARG A 13 2.81 -24.02 6.15
CA ARG A 13 3.07 -22.89 7.05
C ARG A 13 3.98 -21.83 6.45
N VAL A 14 4.96 -22.22 5.65
CA VAL A 14 5.90 -21.29 4.99
C VAL A 14 5.23 -20.45 3.90
N ASN A 15 4.15 -20.95 3.28
CA ASN A 15 3.50 -20.34 2.13
C ASN A 15 2.06 -19.83 2.42
N SER A 16 1.64 -19.78 3.69
CA SER A 16 0.32 -19.27 4.06
C SER A 16 0.33 -18.50 5.38
N ILE A 17 -0.44 -17.43 5.44
CA ILE A 17 -0.67 -16.62 6.64
C ILE A 17 -2.16 -16.62 6.95
N ARG A 18 -2.54 -17.00 8.17
CA ARG A 18 -3.91 -16.92 8.68
C ARG A 18 -4.13 -15.53 9.27
N CYS A 19 -5.18 -14.82 8.81
CA CYS A 19 -5.50 -13.47 9.26
C CYS A 19 -7.01 -13.23 9.31
N ARG A 20 -7.44 -12.25 10.08
CA ARG A 20 -8.84 -11.76 10.10
C ARG A 20 -9.10 -10.73 9.02
N GLY A 21 -8.07 -9.99 8.61
CA GLY A 21 -8.20 -8.96 7.60
C GLY A 21 -6.90 -8.65 6.89
N VAL A 22 -7.04 -8.01 5.71
CA VAL A 22 -5.92 -7.55 4.89
C VAL A 22 -5.96 -6.03 4.77
N LEU A 23 -4.84 -5.39 5.07
CA LEU A 23 -4.64 -3.95 5.02
C LEU A 23 -3.72 -3.63 3.84
N PHE A 24 -4.23 -2.98 2.83
CA PHE A 24 -3.48 -2.63 1.62
C PHE A 24 -3.01 -1.19 1.68
N ASP A 25 -1.75 -0.93 1.41
CA ASP A 25 -1.40 0.38 0.89
C ASP A 25 -2.01 0.57 -0.50
N LEU A 26 -2.00 1.80 -1.01
CA LEU A 26 -2.60 2.14 -2.31
C LEU A 26 -1.56 2.22 -3.41
N ASP A 27 -0.68 3.21 -3.33
CA ASP A 27 0.30 3.52 -4.37
C ASP A 27 1.49 2.55 -4.31
N GLY A 28 1.83 1.93 -5.43
CA GLY A 28 2.85 0.88 -5.46
C GLY A 28 2.37 -0.50 -5.00
N VAL A 29 1.14 -0.62 -4.46
CA VAL A 29 0.53 -1.88 -4.05
C VAL A 29 -0.67 -2.25 -4.92
N LEU A 30 -1.67 -1.40 -4.96
CA LEU A 30 -2.89 -1.59 -5.75
C LEU A 30 -2.88 -0.78 -7.04
N VAL A 31 -2.23 0.38 -7.02
CA VAL A 31 -2.22 1.37 -8.09
C VAL A 31 -0.79 1.74 -8.46
N ASP A 32 -0.48 1.76 -9.74
CA ASP A 32 0.69 2.47 -10.27
C ASP A 32 0.27 3.91 -10.57
N SER A 33 0.70 4.85 -9.75
CA SER A 33 0.54 6.29 -9.94
C SER A 33 1.85 6.98 -10.34
N THR A 34 2.94 6.21 -10.47
CA THR A 34 4.30 6.72 -10.70
C THR A 34 4.39 7.71 -11.86
N PRO A 35 3.78 7.46 -13.04
CA PRO A 35 3.87 8.41 -14.16
C PRO A 35 3.23 9.78 -13.85
N ALA A 36 2.07 9.79 -13.20
CA ALA A 36 1.37 11.03 -12.83
C ALA A 36 2.14 11.81 -11.75
N VAL A 37 2.56 11.11 -10.69
CA VAL A 37 3.38 11.68 -9.61
C VAL A 37 4.66 12.29 -10.17
N ALA A 38 5.38 11.57 -11.04
CA ALA A 38 6.61 12.06 -11.65
C ALA A 38 6.39 13.36 -12.46
N ARG A 39 5.29 13.48 -13.21
CA ARG A 39 4.97 14.71 -13.95
C ARG A 39 4.71 15.89 -13.01
N VAL A 40 3.89 15.68 -11.98
CA VAL A 40 3.56 16.73 -11.01
C VAL A 40 4.81 17.22 -10.28
N TRP A 41 5.61 16.30 -9.75
CA TRP A 41 6.84 16.67 -9.03
C TRP A 41 7.94 17.24 -9.94
N THR A 42 8.02 16.82 -11.20
CA THR A 42 8.89 17.44 -12.21
C THR A 42 8.52 18.91 -12.43
N LEU A 43 7.22 19.22 -12.56
CA LEU A 43 6.77 20.60 -12.72
C LEU A 43 7.02 21.42 -11.46
N TRP A 44 6.77 20.85 -10.29
CA TRP A 44 7.03 21.50 -9.00
C TRP A 44 8.53 21.79 -8.81
N ALA A 45 9.40 20.81 -9.08
CA ALA A 45 10.85 20.95 -8.99
C ALA A 45 11.37 22.10 -9.88
N ARG A 46 10.97 22.12 -11.15
CA ARG A 46 11.34 23.18 -12.09
C ARG A 46 10.91 24.57 -11.63
N ARG A 47 9.70 24.68 -11.07
CA ARG A 47 9.17 25.95 -10.55
C ARG A 47 10.02 26.51 -9.41
N HIS A 48 10.58 25.64 -8.59
CA HIS A 48 11.38 26.00 -7.41
C HIS A 48 12.91 25.94 -7.65
N GLY A 49 13.34 25.63 -8.88
CA GLY A 49 14.77 25.59 -9.24
C GLY A 49 15.54 24.38 -8.76
N PHE A 50 14.82 23.28 -8.44
CA PHE A 50 15.40 21.99 -8.07
C PHE A 50 15.61 21.09 -9.28
N ASP A 51 16.52 20.11 -9.13
CA ASP A 51 16.67 19.04 -10.09
C ASP A 51 15.46 18.08 -10.03
N PRO A 52 14.73 17.91 -11.16
CA PRO A 52 13.51 17.09 -11.16
C PRO A 52 13.71 15.63 -10.78
N GLU A 53 14.80 15.00 -11.24
CA GLU A 53 15.06 13.58 -10.98
C GLU A 53 15.26 13.33 -9.49
N THR A 54 15.99 14.23 -8.84
CA THR A 54 16.21 14.18 -7.39
C THR A 54 14.90 14.34 -6.62
N VAL A 55 14.09 15.35 -6.97
CA VAL A 55 12.82 15.62 -6.27
C VAL A 55 11.83 14.47 -6.46
N VAL A 56 11.67 13.94 -7.68
CA VAL A 56 10.79 12.81 -7.95
C VAL A 56 11.17 11.59 -7.12
N ARG A 57 12.47 11.28 -7.03
CA ARG A 57 12.97 10.18 -6.20
C ARG A 57 12.70 10.38 -4.71
N GLU A 58 12.91 11.60 -4.20
CA GLU A 58 12.70 11.92 -2.78
C GLU A 58 11.24 11.99 -2.37
N ALA A 59 10.35 12.37 -3.30
CA ALA A 59 8.91 12.41 -3.06
C ALA A 59 8.27 11.01 -3.03
N HIS A 60 8.93 10.01 -3.60
CA HIS A 60 8.37 8.68 -3.73
C HIS A 60 8.15 8.02 -2.36
N GLY A 61 6.93 7.49 -2.13
CA GLY A 61 6.57 6.78 -0.89
C GLY A 61 6.45 7.66 0.37
N LYS A 62 6.60 8.98 0.25
CA LYS A 62 6.44 9.94 1.36
C LYS A 62 5.16 10.78 1.20
N PRO A 63 4.57 11.26 2.29
CA PRO A 63 3.57 12.32 2.22
C PRO A 63 4.17 13.57 1.56
N SER A 64 3.46 14.18 0.60
CA SER A 64 3.94 15.36 -0.15
C SER A 64 4.36 16.51 0.76
N ILE A 65 3.63 16.76 1.85
CA ILE A 65 3.96 17.79 2.83
C ILE A 65 5.33 17.58 3.50
N ALA A 66 5.76 16.32 3.69
CA ALA A 66 7.06 16.02 4.28
C ALA A 66 8.18 16.40 3.31
N THR A 67 8.08 15.99 2.05
CA THR A 67 9.04 16.35 0.99
C THR A 67 9.14 17.88 0.81
N ILE A 68 8.00 18.57 0.81
CA ILE A 68 7.97 20.04 0.70
C ILE A 68 8.67 20.70 1.88
N ARG A 69 8.46 20.23 3.11
CA ARG A 69 9.15 20.78 4.29
C ARG A 69 10.66 20.59 4.26
N GLU A 70 11.11 19.42 3.77
CA GLU A 70 12.53 19.13 3.60
C GLU A 70 13.20 20.06 2.57
N LEU A 71 12.56 20.25 1.41
CA LEU A 71 13.13 21.00 0.28
C LEU A 71 12.92 22.53 0.38
N LEU A 72 11.82 22.98 0.97
CA LEU A 72 11.45 24.40 1.10
C LEU A 72 11.14 24.78 2.56
N PRO A 73 12.12 24.77 3.47
CA PRO A 73 11.87 24.94 4.91
C PRO A 73 11.21 26.29 5.28
N ASN A 74 11.33 27.32 4.44
CA ASN A 74 10.81 28.67 4.67
C ASN A 74 9.55 29.00 3.85
N ALA A 75 8.98 28.03 3.10
CA ALA A 75 7.78 28.26 2.31
C ALA A 75 6.49 28.10 3.10
N ASN A 76 5.37 28.52 2.51
CA ASN A 76 4.06 28.15 3.00
C ASN A 76 3.76 26.70 2.58
N HIS A 77 4.15 25.74 3.44
CA HIS A 77 4.06 24.32 3.18
C HIS A 77 2.64 23.85 2.86
N GLU A 78 1.64 24.44 3.54
CA GLU A 78 0.23 24.07 3.30
C GLU A 78 -0.25 24.52 1.91
N ALA A 79 0.17 25.70 1.47
CA ALA A 79 -0.18 26.19 0.13
C ALA A 79 0.50 25.36 -0.97
N GLU A 80 1.78 25.03 -0.81
CA GLU A 80 2.52 24.19 -1.74
C GLU A 80 1.93 22.78 -1.79
N ASN A 81 1.60 22.19 -0.63
CA ASN A 81 1.00 20.87 -0.55
C ASN A 81 -0.37 20.81 -1.24
N LYS A 82 -1.21 21.82 -1.06
CA LYS A 82 -2.50 21.92 -1.74
C LYS A 82 -2.34 21.99 -3.26
N GLU A 83 -1.33 22.70 -3.74
CA GLU A 83 -1.08 22.81 -5.19
C GLU A 83 -0.58 21.50 -5.77
N VAL A 84 0.33 20.78 -5.08
CA VAL A 84 0.78 19.44 -5.49
C VAL A 84 -0.43 18.49 -5.52
N GLU A 85 -1.21 18.40 -4.44
CA GLU A 85 -2.38 17.55 -4.35
C GLU A 85 -3.41 17.87 -5.44
N ARG A 86 -3.71 19.15 -5.68
CA ARG A 86 -4.63 19.58 -6.74
C ARG A 86 -4.18 19.04 -8.09
N ARG A 87 -2.88 19.15 -8.41
CA ARG A 87 -2.33 18.65 -9.68
C ARG A 87 -2.38 17.12 -9.77
N GLU A 88 -2.09 16.42 -8.69
CA GLU A 88 -2.19 14.95 -8.66
C GLU A 88 -3.64 14.46 -8.81
N ILE A 89 -4.63 15.23 -8.33
CA ILE A 89 -6.06 14.96 -8.54
C ILE A 89 -6.46 15.20 -10.00
N GLU A 90 -5.92 16.22 -10.64
CA GLU A 90 -6.24 16.60 -12.02
C GLU A 90 -5.51 15.73 -13.07
N ASP A 91 -4.33 15.22 -12.74
CA ASP A 91 -3.51 14.39 -13.63
C ASP A 91 -3.60 12.92 -13.24
N THR A 92 -4.48 12.20 -13.89
CA THR A 92 -4.65 10.75 -13.71
C THR A 92 -4.15 9.93 -14.92
N ASP A 93 -3.48 10.57 -15.88
CA ASP A 93 -2.96 9.88 -17.06
C ASP A 93 -1.90 8.85 -16.66
N GLY A 94 -2.08 7.60 -17.10
CA GLY A 94 -1.21 6.50 -16.75
C GLY A 94 -1.40 5.95 -15.32
N VAL A 95 -2.40 6.41 -14.56
CA VAL A 95 -2.79 5.79 -13.30
C VAL A 95 -3.58 4.52 -13.59
N ILE A 96 -3.01 3.36 -13.26
CA ILE A 96 -3.57 2.04 -13.58
C ILE A 96 -3.52 1.10 -12.37
N ALA A 97 -4.34 0.04 -12.40
CA ALA A 97 -4.23 -1.03 -11.42
C ALA A 97 -2.95 -1.85 -11.63
N LEU A 98 -2.25 -2.16 -10.55
CA LEU A 98 -1.10 -3.05 -10.58
C LEU A 98 -1.52 -4.52 -10.82
N PRO A 99 -0.62 -5.36 -11.36
CA PRO A 99 -0.95 -6.75 -11.69
C PRO A 99 -1.47 -7.54 -10.47
N GLY A 100 -2.64 -8.16 -10.63
CA GLY A 100 -3.29 -8.97 -9.60
C GLY A 100 -4.04 -8.20 -8.52
N ALA A 101 -4.00 -6.85 -8.52
CA ALA A 101 -4.68 -6.03 -7.51
C ALA A 101 -6.21 -6.24 -7.53
N LEU A 102 -6.81 -6.14 -8.71
CA LEU A 102 -8.27 -6.30 -8.88
C LEU A 102 -8.74 -7.71 -8.52
N GLU A 103 -8.02 -8.73 -8.98
CA GLU A 103 -8.31 -10.14 -8.72
C GLU A 103 -8.21 -10.45 -7.23
N LEU A 104 -7.18 -9.96 -6.55
CA LEU A 104 -6.98 -10.17 -5.12
C LEU A 104 -8.08 -9.48 -4.30
N LEU A 105 -8.42 -8.23 -4.62
CA LEU A 105 -9.51 -7.50 -3.96
C LEU A 105 -10.86 -8.19 -4.13
N ARG A 106 -11.14 -8.77 -5.32
CA ARG A 106 -12.38 -9.53 -5.58
C ARG A 106 -12.44 -10.87 -4.86
N ALA A 107 -11.28 -11.48 -4.57
CA ALA A 107 -11.22 -12.76 -3.87
C ALA A 107 -11.42 -12.61 -2.34
N ILE A 108 -11.24 -11.42 -1.78
CA ILE A 108 -11.42 -11.14 -0.35
C ILE A 108 -12.80 -10.53 -0.12
N PRO A 109 -13.59 -11.05 0.85
CA PRO A 109 -14.86 -10.43 1.22
C PRO A 109 -14.67 -8.93 1.53
N PRO A 110 -15.55 -8.03 1.05
CA PRO A 110 -15.36 -6.58 1.15
C PRO A 110 -15.29 -6.04 2.60
N GLU A 111 -15.75 -6.81 3.58
CA GLU A 111 -15.66 -6.49 5.00
C GLU A 111 -14.34 -6.91 5.65
N LYS A 112 -13.51 -7.69 4.95
CA LYS A 112 -12.24 -8.24 5.44
C LYS A 112 -11.00 -7.55 4.87
N TRP A 113 -11.15 -6.43 4.19
CA TRP A 113 -10.03 -5.63 3.76
C TRP A 113 -10.29 -4.13 3.88
N ALA A 114 -9.22 -3.38 4.04
CA ALA A 114 -9.23 -1.92 4.04
C ALA A 114 -8.02 -1.38 3.28
N ILE A 115 -8.16 -0.17 2.73
CA ILE A 115 -7.04 0.61 2.21
C ILE A 115 -6.49 1.49 3.33
N VAL A 116 -5.15 1.55 3.45
CA VAL A 116 -4.44 2.38 4.43
C VAL A 116 -3.34 3.15 3.71
N THR A 117 -3.61 4.37 3.32
CA THR A 117 -2.75 5.18 2.46
C THR A 117 -2.29 6.49 3.09
N SER A 118 -1.12 6.97 2.66
CA SER A 118 -0.62 8.32 2.98
C SER A 118 -1.26 9.43 2.15
N CYS A 119 -2.06 9.09 1.14
CA CYS A 119 -2.84 10.06 0.38
C CYS A 119 -3.93 10.70 1.24
N THR A 120 -4.39 11.90 0.83
CA THR A 120 -5.68 12.41 1.30
C THR A 120 -6.82 11.55 0.73
N ARG A 121 -7.98 11.62 1.37
CA ARG A 121 -9.16 10.87 0.93
C ARG A 121 -9.53 11.17 -0.52
N ARG A 122 -9.52 12.44 -0.88
CA ARG A 122 -9.87 12.88 -2.24
C ARG A 122 -8.93 12.32 -3.30
N LEU A 123 -7.62 12.37 -3.05
CA LEU A 123 -6.62 11.84 -3.97
C LEU A 123 -6.73 10.31 -4.10
N ALA A 124 -6.92 9.61 -2.97
CA ALA A 124 -7.10 8.16 -2.97
C ALA A 124 -8.34 7.73 -3.79
N GLU A 125 -9.49 8.42 -3.62
CA GLU A 125 -10.72 8.15 -4.38
C GLU A 125 -10.51 8.34 -5.89
N VAL A 126 -9.79 9.40 -6.29
CA VAL A 126 -9.48 9.67 -7.70
C VAL A 126 -8.59 8.57 -8.29
N ARG A 127 -7.52 8.17 -7.58
CA ARG A 127 -6.61 7.10 -8.03
C ARG A 127 -7.31 5.74 -8.13
N ILE A 128 -8.14 5.39 -7.14
CA ILE A 128 -8.95 4.16 -7.15
C ILE A 128 -9.89 4.14 -8.36
N GLY A 129 -10.57 5.27 -8.61
CA GLY A 129 -11.47 5.41 -9.75
C GLY A 129 -10.75 5.33 -11.10
N ALA A 130 -9.62 6.02 -11.26
CA ALA A 130 -8.81 6.00 -12.48
C ALA A 130 -8.27 4.58 -12.78
N ALA A 131 -7.86 3.85 -11.74
CA ALA A 131 -7.39 2.48 -11.86
C ALA A 131 -8.51 1.44 -12.06
N GLY A 132 -9.78 1.82 -12.02
CA GLY A 132 -10.92 0.90 -12.18
C GLY A 132 -11.06 -0.11 -11.04
N LEU A 133 -10.54 0.22 -9.86
CA LEU A 133 -10.62 -0.64 -8.67
C LEU A 133 -11.98 -0.46 -7.96
N PRO A 134 -12.46 -1.48 -7.22
CA PRO A 134 -13.69 -1.34 -6.44
C PRO A 134 -13.51 -0.33 -5.30
N ASN A 135 -14.56 0.47 -5.05
CA ASN A 135 -14.58 1.38 -3.93
C ASN A 135 -14.48 0.61 -2.61
N PRO A 136 -13.50 0.93 -1.75
CA PRO A 136 -13.34 0.25 -0.47
C PRO A 136 -14.49 0.59 0.48
N LYS A 137 -14.99 -0.39 1.23
CA LYS A 137 -15.92 -0.13 2.33
C LYS A 137 -15.25 0.57 3.51
N ARG A 138 -13.93 0.38 3.64
CA ARG A 138 -13.10 0.90 4.74
C ARG A 138 -11.81 1.46 4.19
N MET A 139 -11.48 2.67 4.58
CA MET A 139 -10.26 3.34 4.15
C MET A 139 -9.76 4.26 5.27
N VAL A 140 -8.46 4.19 5.54
CA VAL A 140 -7.71 5.13 6.37
C VAL A 140 -6.79 5.93 5.45
N THR A 141 -6.81 7.24 5.61
CA THR A 141 -6.06 8.20 4.80
C THR A 141 -5.26 9.14 5.70
N SER A 142 -4.44 10.00 5.15
CA SER A 142 -3.74 11.04 5.92
C SER A 142 -4.68 11.99 6.66
N ASN A 143 -5.95 12.11 6.25
CA ASN A 143 -6.95 12.90 6.96
C ASN A 143 -7.46 12.24 8.26
N ASP A 144 -7.25 10.95 8.40
CA ASP A 144 -7.78 10.15 9.49
C ASP A 144 -6.73 9.91 10.61
N THR A 145 -5.47 10.32 10.42
CA THR A 145 -4.35 10.04 11.34
C THR A 145 -3.62 11.30 11.77
N ASN A 146 -3.08 11.28 12.97
CA ASN A 146 -2.19 12.34 13.47
C ASN A 146 -0.74 12.08 13.04
N ASN A 147 -0.34 10.81 13.05
CA ASN A 147 0.98 10.37 12.66
C ASN A 147 0.87 9.48 11.42
N GLY A 148 1.69 9.77 10.39
CA GLY A 148 1.81 8.95 9.20
C GLY A 148 2.85 7.85 9.34
N LYS A 149 2.92 6.94 8.38
CA LYS A 149 3.98 5.92 8.28
C LYS A 149 5.37 6.58 8.41
N PRO A 150 6.30 6.08 9.22
CA PRO A 150 6.37 4.72 9.81
C PRO A 150 5.69 4.53 11.16
N ASP A 151 4.90 5.49 11.68
CA ASP A 151 4.09 5.30 12.88
C ASP A 151 3.04 4.20 12.64
N PRO A 152 2.74 3.32 13.62
CA PRO A 152 1.74 2.25 13.47
C PRO A 152 0.28 2.76 13.41
N GLU A 153 0.01 4.02 13.77
CA GLU A 153 -1.34 4.57 13.89
C GLU A 153 -2.22 4.27 12.67
N PRO A 154 -1.78 4.46 11.40
CA PRO A 154 -2.60 4.18 10.23
C PRO A 154 -3.07 2.72 10.18
N TYR A 155 -2.16 1.77 10.41
CA TYR A 155 -2.49 0.34 10.35
C TYR A 155 -3.28 -0.14 11.55
N LEU A 156 -3.06 0.41 12.74
CA LEU A 156 -3.89 0.12 13.91
C LEU A 156 -5.33 0.60 13.70
N LYS A 157 -5.52 1.78 13.10
CA LYS A 157 -6.85 2.27 12.70
C LYS A 157 -7.49 1.38 11.64
N GLY A 158 -6.72 0.95 10.63
CA GLY A 158 -7.19 0.02 9.61
C GLY A 158 -7.67 -1.30 10.21
N ALA A 159 -6.89 -1.90 11.11
CA ALA A 159 -7.28 -3.12 11.83
C ALA A 159 -8.54 -2.92 12.66
N HIS A 160 -8.63 -1.81 13.39
CA HIS A 160 -9.84 -1.47 14.16
C HIS A 160 -11.09 -1.37 13.28
N LEU A 161 -11.00 -0.77 12.09
CA LEU A 161 -12.12 -0.70 11.13
C LEU A 161 -12.59 -2.10 10.68
N LEU A 162 -11.71 -3.10 10.71
CA LEU A 162 -12.02 -4.49 10.38
C LEU A 162 -12.51 -5.30 11.60
N GLY A 163 -12.58 -4.68 12.79
CA GLY A 163 -12.90 -5.37 14.04
C GLY A 163 -11.81 -6.36 14.47
N ALA A 164 -10.55 -6.07 14.11
CA ALA A 164 -9.38 -6.89 14.40
C ALA A 164 -8.29 -6.09 15.11
N THR A 165 -7.30 -6.79 15.63
CA THR A 165 -6.04 -6.21 16.12
C THR A 165 -4.98 -6.22 15.02
N GLY A 166 -3.91 -5.43 15.17
CA GLY A 166 -2.80 -5.45 14.20
C GLY A 166 -2.21 -6.84 14.01
N THR A 167 -2.06 -7.61 15.10
CA THR A 167 -1.52 -8.98 15.08
C THR A 167 -2.40 -10.01 14.35
N GLU A 168 -3.66 -9.68 14.13
CA GLU A 168 -4.61 -10.53 13.39
C GLU A 168 -4.72 -10.13 11.91
N CYS A 169 -3.97 -9.09 11.49
CA CYS A 169 -4.01 -8.58 10.11
C CYS A 169 -2.74 -8.92 9.34
N VAL A 170 -2.88 -8.93 8.01
CA VAL A 170 -1.76 -8.87 7.06
C VAL A 170 -1.75 -7.47 6.45
N VAL A 171 -0.59 -6.85 6.41
CA VAL A 171 -0.33 -5.61 5.68
C VAL A 171 0.33 -5.95 4.36
N ILE A 172 -0.12 -5.35 3.26
CA ILE A 172 0.53 -5.43 1.95
C ILE A 172 1.06 -4.04 1.61
N GLU A 173 2.37 -3.95 1.39
CA GLU A 173 3.13 -2.71 1.29
C GLU A 173 4.25 -2.82 0.24
N ASP A 174 4.83 -1.68 -0.16
CA ASP A 174 5.94 -1.61 -1.12
C ASP A 174 7.08 -0.72 -0.63
N ALA A 175 6.80 0.14 0.36
CA ALA A 175 7.73 1.14 0.85
C ALA A 175 8.27 0.82 2.26
N PRO A 176 9.55 1.09 2.53
CA PRO A 176 10.19 0.84 3.84
C PRO A 176 9.46 1.45 5.03
N ALA A 177 8.94 2.68 4.87
CA ALA A 177 8.19 3.36 5.93
C ALA A 177 6.89 2.63 6.29
N GLY A 178 6.16 2.15 5.28
CA GLY A 178 4.92 1.42 5.47
C GLY A 178 5.15 0.02 6.04
N ILE A 179 6.21 -0.68 5.60
CA ILE A 179 6.60 -1.97 6.18
C ILE A 179 6.88 -1.82 7.67
N ARG A 180 7.69 -0.82 8.06
CA ARG A 180 7.97 -0.53 9.47
C ARG A 180 6.69 -0.20 10.26
N ALA A 181 5.77 0.58 9.67
CA ALA A 181 4.48 0.87 10.31
C ALA A 181 3.63 -0.38 10.53
N GLY A 182 3.56 -1.28 9.53
CA GLY A 182 2.87 -2.57 9.64
C GLY A 182 3.48 -3.47 10.71
N LYS A 183 4.81 -3.57 10.76
CA LYS A 183 5.53 -4.33 11.79
C LYS A 183 5.32 -3.73 13.19
N ALA A 184 5.36 -2.41 13.32
CA ALA A 184 5.10 -1.72 14.59
C ALA A 184 3.65 -1.90 15.06
N ALA A 185 2.68 -2.07 14.15
CA ALA A 185 1.31 -2.44 14.46
C ALA A 185 1.15 -3.93 14.87
N GLY A 186 2.22 -4.73 14.78
CA GLY A 186 2.24 -6.15 15.09
C GLY A 186 1.78 -7.07 13.95
N ALA A 187 1.53 -6.52 12.77
CA ALA A 187 1.03 -7.27 11.63
C ALA A 187 2.09 -8.16 10.97
N HIS A 188 1.65 -9.19 10.27
CA HIS A 188 2.47 -9.80 9.23
C HIS A 188 2.52 -8.86 8.02
N VAL A 189 3.71 -8.68 7.43
CA VAL A 189 3.90 -7.75 6.31
C VAL A 189 4.39 -8.49 5.07
N VAL A 190 3.61 -8.37 4.00
CA VAL A 190 3.98 -8.81 2.65
C VAL A 190 4.43 -7.58 1.86
N ALA A 191 5.68 -7.56 1.43
CA ALA A 191 6.24 -6.48 0.65
C ALA A 191 6.19 -6.78 -0.85
N LEU A 192 5.89 -5.77 -1.67
CA LEU A 192 5.92 -5.82 -3.13
C LEU A 192 7.19 -5.13 -3.67
N ARG A 193 7.81 -5.72 -4.73
CA ARG A 193 9.01 -5.18 -5.38
C ARG A 193 8.68 -4.06 -6.39
N THR A 194 7.77 -3.18 -6.05
CA THR A 194 7.32 -2.12 -6.96
C THR A 194 8.09 -0.83 -6.76
N THR A 195 8.55 -0.56 -5.53
CA THR A 195 9.18 0.72 -5.16
C THR A 195 10.61 0.54 -4.66
N ALA A 196 10.86 -0.46 -3.81
CA ALA A 196 12.15 -0.67 -3.16
C ALA A 196 12.77 -2.02 -3.51
N GLY A 197 14.10 -2.12 -3.34
CA GLY A 197 14.85 -3.37 -3.58
C GLY A 197 14.71 -4.38 -2.44
N ASP A 198 15.04 -5.63 -2.73
CA ASP A 198 14.91 -6.75 -1.78
C ASP A 198 15.63 -6.53 -0.44
N GLU A 199 16.82 -5.92 -0.48
CA GLU A 199 17.62 -5.67 0.73
C GLU A 199 16.88 -4.68 1.64
N GLU A 200 16.46 -3.56 1.09
CA GLU A 200 15.73 -2.52 1.82
C GLU A 200 14.37 -3.01 2.36
N LEU A 201 13.65 -3.84 1.58
CA LEU A 201 12.41 -4.46 2.02
C LEU A 201 12.63 -5.43 3.20
N ARG A 202 13.70 -6.26 3.15
CA ARG A 202 14.06 -7.18 4.26
C ARG A 202 14.48 -6.42 5.51
N GLU A 203 15.34 -5.42 5.36
CA GLU A 203 15.81 -4.59 6.48
C GLU A 203 14.67 -3.83 7.16
N SER A 204 13.63 -3.51 6.41
CA SER A 204 12.42 -2.89 6.95
C SER A 204 11.51 -3.87 7.70
N GLY A 205 11.78 -5.19 7.65
CA GLY A 205 11.11 -6.21 8.42
C GLY A 205 10.00 -6.97 7.67
N ALA A 206 9.98 -6.96 6.33
CA ALA A 206 9.02 -7.73 5.55
C ALA A 206 9.12 -9.24 5.84
N ASP A 207 7.98 -9.89 6.12
CA ASP A 207 7.91 -11.33 6.35
C ASP A 207 7.94 -12.10 5.02
N TRP A 208 7.30 -11.55 3.99
CA TRP A 208 7.36 -12.05 2.61
C TRP A 208 7.70 -10.92 1.67
N ILE A 209 8.38 -11.27 0.56
CA ILE A 209 8.63 -10.37 -0.56
C ILE A 209 8.15 -11.05 -1.84
N VAL A 210 7.26 -10.41 -2.58
CA VAL A 210 6.69 -10.88 -3.85
C VAL A 210 6.78 -9.76 -4.90
N ASN A 211 6.56 -10.08 -6.19
CA ASN A 211 6.68 -9.05 -7.23
C ASN A 211 5.46 -8.12 -7.28
N ASN A 212 4.26 -8.67 -7.11
CA ASN A 212 2.99 -7.95 -7.14
C ASN A 212 1.86 -8.82 -6.57
N CYS A 213 0.64 -8.28 -6.52
CA CYS A 213 -0.53 -8.98 -6.00
C CYS A 213 -0.90 -10.27 -6.76
N ALA A 214 -0.47 -10.45 -8.02
CA ALA A 214 -0.74 -11.68 -8.78
C ALA A 214 -0.04 -12.92 -8.20
N GLU A 215 1.02 -12.73 -7.40
CA GLU A 215 1.69 -13.82 -6.68
C GLU A 215 0.98 -14.19 -5.35
N LEU A 216 -0.12 -13.53 -5.03
CA LEU A 216 -0.93 -13.80 -3.85
C LEU A 216 -2.27 -14.44 -4.23
N SER A 217 -2.82 -15.22 -3.31
CA SER A 217 -4.18 -15.76 -3.42
C SER A 217 -4.78 -15.90 -2.02
N VAL A 218 -6.09 -15.92 -1.96
CA VAL A 218 -6.83 -16.18 -0.72
C VAL A 218 -7.67 -17.42 -0.96
N ASP A 219 -7.63 -18.37 -0.02
CA ASP A 219 -8.56 -19.49 -0.07
C ASP A 219 -9.99 -18.94 0.09
N PRO A 220 -10.95 -19.49 -0.68
CA PRO A 220 -12.34 -19.10 -0.52
C PRO A 220 -12.73 -19.28 0.93
N ALA A 221 -13.14 -18.17 1.58
CA ALA A 221 -13.66 -18.23 2.93
C ALA A 221 -14.88 -19.14 2.90
N ASN A 222 -14.85 -20.25 3.64
CA ASN A 222 -16.07 -20.99 3.91
C ASN A 222 -17.03 -20.02 4.57
N ASN A 223 -18.28 -19.95 4.09
CA ASN A 223 -19.29 -19.04 4.62
C ASN A 223 -19.37 -19.17 6.15
N GLY A 224 -18.93 -18.13 6.86
CA GLY A 224 -18.90 -18.09 8.32
C GLY A 224 -17.52 -18.19 8.97
N GLU A 225 -16.43 -18.41 8.24
CA GLU A 225 -15.09 -18.39 8.82
C GLU A 225 -14.66 -16.97 9.20
N GLU A 226 -14.21 -16.82 10.45
CA GLU A 226 -13.69 -15.57 10.99
C GLU A 226 -12.36 -15.16 10.36
N TYR A 227 -11.59 -16.14 9.87
CA TYR A 227 -10.24 -15.99 9.33
C TYR A 227 -10.17 -16.26 7.83
N LEU A 228 -9.22 -15.56 7.19
CA LEU A 228 -8.75 -15.79 5.84
C LEU A 228 -7.44 -16.56 5.86
N LEU A 229 -7.15 -17.29 4.79
CA LEU A 229 -5.83 -17.88 4.56
C LEU A 229 -5.21 -17.22 3.32
N LEU A 230 -4.33 -16.24 3.54
CA LEU A 230 -3.54 -15.63 2.48
C LEU A 230 -2.40 -16.57 2.10
N ARG A 231 -2.23 -16.86 0.82
CA ARG A 231 -1.19 -17.74 0.30
C ARG A 231 -0.28 -17.03 -0.68
N ARG A 232 1.01 -17.37 -0.62
CA ARG A 232 1.94 -17.09 -1.69
C ARG A 232 1.82 -18.17 -2.77
N ARG A 233 1.56 -17.76 -4.01
CA ARG A 233 1.59 -18.69 -5.16
C ARG A 233 3.05 -19.08 -5.43
N THR A 234 3.35 -20.36 -5.35
CA THR A 234 4.60 -20.92 -5.86
C THR A 234 4.47 -21.13 -7.36
N LYS A 235 5.48 -20.65 -8.11
CA LYS A 235 5.57 -20.96 -9.57
C LYS A 235 5.70 -22.44 -9.82
#